data_badd2c2d2e2ee8a6fcf06d1f47d58f22
#
_entry.id   badd2c2d2e2ee8a6fcf06d1f47d58f22
#
_cell.length_a   1.000
_cell.length_b   1.000
_cell.length_c   1.000
_cell.angle_alpha   90.00
_cell.angle_beta   90.00
_cell.angle_gamma   90.00
#
_symmetry.space_group_name_H-M   'P 1'
#
loop_
_entity.id
_entity.type
_entity.pdbx_description
1 polymer ?
#
loop_
_entity_poly.entity_id
_entity_poly.type
_entity_poly.pdbx_seq_one_letter_code
_entity_poly.pdbx_strand_id
1 'polypeptide(L)'
;MSFFVKYAIIYRLKSEKRGGFMFKGAVFDMDGLMIDSERLVYSIWQEMLDEDGKEFNLDIFKKTIGLRSEDSYEYYKSVYGDDFDYPAYKAESRIRYFKRIEKNGVPVKKGLYEIFDYLKSVGCKISLATSTSSQTALKIMKKINLYDKFDAFVCGDDVKNGKPDPEAFLIAAKKLGLEPVDCVAFEDSINGIKSAHAAGMTTVMVPDLSEPTDEIKPMIDFLCTDLSKSIERISN
;
A
#
# COMPACT_ATOMS: atom_id res chain seq x y z
N MET A 1 5.65 19.85 23.62
CA MET A 1 4.51 19.33 22.83
C MET A 1 4.70 19.81 21.41
N SER A 2 4.96 18.87 20.48
CA SER A 2 5.29 19.16 19.07
C SER A 2 4.18 19.96 18.40
N PHE A 3 4.52 20.82 17.42
CA PHE A 3 3.60 21.62 16.61
C PHE A 3 2.51 20.73 15.97
N PHE A 4 2.86 19.50 15.55
CA PHE A 4 1.96 18.50 14.99
C PHE A 4 0.92 17.96 15.99
N VAL A 5 1.28 17.74 17.26
CA VAL A 5 0.34 17.29 18.31
C VAL A 5 -0.69 18.37 18.61
N LYS A 6 -0.28 19.66 18.61
CA LYS A 6 -1.23 20.77 18.76
C LYS A 6 -2.20 20.86 17.57
N TYR A 7 -1.73 20.64 16.34
CA TYR A 7 -2.57 20.68 15.14
C TYR A 7 -3.59 19.54 15.12
N ALA A 8 -3.17 18.31 15.45
CA ALA A 8 -4.06 17.16 15.55
C ALA A 8 -5.14 17.36 16.62
N ILE A 9 -4.79 17.90 17.78
CA ILE A 9 -5.76 18.21 18.86
C ILE A 9 -6.72 19.33 18.43
N ILE A 10 -6.24 20.38 17.77
CA ILE A 10 -7.08 21.50 17.29
C ILE A 10 -8.02 21.02 16.18
N TYR A 11 -7.55 20.10 15.32
CA TYR A 11 -8.36 19.54 14.25
C TYR A 11 -9.45 18.62 14.80
N ARG A 12 -9.12 17.75 15.76
CA ARG A 12 -10.07 16.90 16.48
C ARG A 12 -11.16 17.74 17.19
N LEU A 13 -10.79 18.82 17.87
CA LEU A 13 -11.73 19.75 18.52
C LEU A 13 -12.61 20.53 17.52
N LYS A 14 -12.15 20.73 16.28
CA LYS A 14 -12.96 21.37 15.22
C LYS A 14 -13.91 20.41 14.54
N SER A 15 -13.58 19.11 14.43
CA SER A 15 -14.46 18.08 13.86
C SER A 15 -15.62 17.73 14.80
N GLU A 16 -15.39 17.66 16.10
CA GLU A 16 -16.42 17.43 17.12
C GLU A 16 -17.52 18.52 17.10
N LYS A 17 -17.20 19.74 16.63
CA LYS A 17 -18.19 20.83 16.49
C LYS A 17 -19.01 20.81 15.19
N ARG A 18 -18.66 19.94 14.19
CA ARG A 18 -19.30 19.95 12.85
C ARG A 18 -20.20 18.76 12.56
N GLY A 19 -20.28 17.74 13.44
CA GLY A 19 -21.18 16.59 13.27
C GLY A 19 -21.06 15.83 11.95
N GLY A 20 -19.86 15.84 11.31
CA GLY A 20 -19.62 15.23 10.01
C GLY A 20 -18.38 14.34 9.99
N PHE A 21 -18.27 13.49 8.96
CA PHE A 21 -17.12 12.64 8.70
C PHE A 21 -15.79 13.43 8.77
N MET A 22 -14.80 12.87 9.46
CA MET A 22 -13.56 13.58 9.84
C MET A 22 -12.63 13.85 8.65
N PHE A 23 -12.60 12.97 7.62
CA PHE A 23 -11.67 13.05 6.50
C PHE A 23 -12.37 13.41 5.19
N LYS A 24 -11.77 14.30 4.40
CA LYS A 24 -12.26 14.70 3.07
C LYS A 24 -11.69 13.82 1.96
N GLY A 25 -10.52 13.21 2.21
CA GLY A 25 -9.83 12.33 1.29
C GLY A 25 -9.31 11.05 1.94
N ALA A 26 -9.26 10.00 1.15
CA ALA A 26 -8.65 8.71 1.50
C ALA A 26 -7.63 8.34 0.43
N VAL A 27 -6.42 7.98 0.84
CA VAL A 27 -5.34 7.59 -0.07
C VAL A 27 -4.94 6.15 0.24
N PHE A 28 -5.06 5.27 -0.75
CA PHE A 28 -4.80 3.84 -0.61
C PHE A 28 -3.48 3.46 -1.27
N ASP A 29 -2.66 2.68 -0.59
CA ASP A 29 -1.72 1.80 -1.26
C ASP A 29 -2.46 0.67 -1.98
N MET A 30 -1.77 -0.10 -2.83
CA MET A 30 -2.36 -1.19 -3.60
C MET A 30 -1.89 -2.56 -3.15
N ASP A 31 -0.58 -2.80 -3.25
CA ASP A 31 0.02 -4.11 -3.09
C ASP A 31 0.11 -4.49 -1.61
N GLY A 32 -0.42 -5.68 -1.22
CA GLY A 32 -0.50 -6.07 0.19
C GLY A 32 -1.70 -5.47 0.96
N LEU A 33 -2.20 -4.32 0.53
CA LEU A 33 -3.32 -3.63 1.18
C LEU A 33 -4.68 -3.89 0.51
N MET A 34 -4.81 -3.56 -0.77
CA MET A 34 -6.04 -3.74 -1.55
C MET A 34 -6.12 -5.13 -2.18
N ILE A 35 -4.97 -5.63 -2.61
CA ILE A 35 -4.84 -6.93 -3.27
C ILE A 35 -3.77 -7.78 -2.57
N ASP A 36 -3.98 -9.08 -2.54
CA ASP A 36 -3.03 -10.06 -1.96
C ASP A 36 -1.95 -10.44 -2.98
N SER A 37 -1.25 -9.40 -3.50
CA SER A 37 -0.20 -9.55 -4.51
C SER A 37 1.07 -10.17 -3.95
N GLU A 38 1.41 -9.90 -2.70
CA GLU A 38 2.63 -10.38 -2.05
C GLU A 38 2.63 -11.90 -1.90
N ARG A 39 1.52 -12.49 -1.39
CA ARG A 39 1.40 -13.96 -1.29
C ARG A 39 1.34 -14.62 -2.65
N LEU A 40 0.73 -13.96 -3.64
CA LEU A 40 0.70 -14.46 -5.01
C LEU A 40 2.12 -14.47 -5.61
N VAL A 41 2.89 -13.38 -5.44
CA VAL A 41 4.29 -13.31 -5.90
C VAL A 41 5.14 -14.34 -5.16
N TYR A 42 5.00 -14.45 -3.83
CA TYR A 42 5.69 -15.47 -3.04
C TYR A 42 5.46 -16.89 -3.61
N SER A 43 4.20 -17.26 -3.86
CA SER A 43 3.88 -18.59 -4.40
C SER A 43 4.49 -18.84 -5.79
N ILE A 44 4.57 -17.81 -6.62
CA ILE A 44 5.19 -17.89 -7.96
C ILE A 44 6.70 -18.07 -7.83
N TRP A 45 7.36 -17.31 -6.96
CA TRP A 45 8.79 -17.45 -6.71
C TRP A 45 9.13 -18.82 -6.13
N GLN A 46 8.30 -19.32 -5.20
CA GLN A 46 8.46 -20.66 -4.64
C GLN A 46 8.42 -21.73 -5.74
N GLU A 47 7.40 -21.70 -6.59
CA GLU A 47 7.29 -22.64 -7.73
C GLU A 47 8.52 -22.58 -8.65
N MET A 48 8.99 -21.36 -9.01
CA MET A 48 10.13 -21.20 -9.92
C MET A 48 11.44 -21.70 -9.29
N LEU A 49 11.66 -21.44 -8.01
CA LEU A 49 12.86 -21.88 -7.32
C LEU A 49 12.85 -23.38 -7.02
N ASP A 50 11.67 -23.95 -6.73
CA ASP A 50 11.47 -25.39 -6.60
C ASP A 50 11.74 -26.11 -7.94
N GLU A 51 11.31 -25.54 -9.08
CA GLU A 51 11.63 -26.06 -10.43
C GLU A 51 13.14 -26.15 -10.68
N ASP A 52 13.93 -25.23 -10.09
CA ASP A 52 15.39 -25.19 -10.18
C ASP A 52 16.10 -25.92 -9.03
N GLY A 53 15.36 -26.61 -8.15
CA GLY A 53 15.90 -27.34 -7.00
C GLY A 53 16.51 -26.43 -5.93
N LYS A 54 16.10 -25.17 -5.85
CA LYS A 54 16.56 -24.20 -4.86
C LYS A 54 15.55 -24.04 -3.73
N GLU A 55 16.04 -24.07 -2.49
CA GLU A 55 15.18 -23.82 -1.33
C GLU A 55 14.72 -22.35 -1.31
N PHE A 56 13.40 -22.15 -1.14
CA PHE A 56 12.80 -20.84 -0.96
C PHE A 56 11.71 -20.90 0.10
N ASN A 57 11.77 -19.99 1.05
CA ASN A 57 10.78 -19.92 2.11
C ASN A 57 10.36 -18.47 2.39
N LEU A 58 9.35 -18.32 3.24
CA LEU A 58 8.77 -17.01 3.54
C LEU A 58 9.76 -16.05 4.21
N ASP A 59 10.73 -16.56 4.96
CA ASP A 59 11.72 -15.70 5.63
C ASP A 59 12.70 -15.08 4.62
N ILE A 60 13.08 -15.85 3.58
CA ILE A 60 13.90 -15.32 2.47
C ILE A 60 13.09 -14.25 1.74
N PHE A 61 11.82 -14.51 1.43
CA PHE A 61 10.98 -13.55 0.71
C PHE A 61 10.75 -12.26 1.50
N LYS A 62 10.43 -12.36 2.80
CA LYS A 62 10.19 -11.20 3.68
C LYS A 62 11.36 -10.22 3.74
N LYS A 63 12.61 -10.71 3.53
CA LYS A 63 13.79 -9.84 3.50
C LYS A 63 13.84 -8.91 2.29
N THR A 64 13.06 -9.20 1.25
CA THR A 64 13.03 -8.39 0.02
C THR A 64 11.80 -7.50 -0.09
N ILE A 65 10.80 -7.67 0.80
CA ILE A 65 9.59 -6.84 0.80
C ILE A 65 9.96 -5.37 1.08
N GLY A 66 9.52 -4.49 0.20
CA GLY A 66 9.77 -3.05 0.30
C GLY A 66 11.20 -2.61 -0.04
N LEU A 67 12.09 -3.53 -0.45
CA LEU A 67 13.41 -3.17 -0.96
C LEU A 67 13.34 -2.65 -2.38
N ARG A 68 14.33 -1.80 -2.74
CA ARG A 68 14.56 -1.46 -4.14
C ARG A 68 15.05 -2.69 -4.90
N SER A 69 14.87 -2.66 -6.22
CA SER A 69 15.24 -3.79 -7.09
C SER A 69 16.72 -4.19 -6.99
N GLU A 70 17.59 -3.20 -6.85
CA GLU A 70 19.03 -3.38 -6.70
C GLU A 70 19.37 -4.07 -5.38
N ASP A 71 18.75 -3.65 -4.28
CA ASP A 71 18.98 -4.22 -2.95
C ASP A 71 18.43 -5.66 -2.87
N SER A 72 17.29 -5.93 -3.53
CA SER A 72 16.75 -7.29 -3.67
C SER A 72 17.68 -8.19 -4.48
N TYR A 73 18.27 -7.66 -5.56
CA TYR A 73 19.24 -8.38 -6.38
C TYR A 73 20.44 -8.83 -5.55
N GLU A 74 21.07 -7.89 -4.83
CA GLU A 74 22.22 -8.21 -3.97
C GLU A 74 21.87 -9.22 -2.87
N TYR A 75 20.66 -9.11 -2.29
CA TYR A 75 20.21 -10.09 -1.31
C TYR A 75 20.07 -11.49 -1.91
N TYR A 76 19.39 -11.64 -3.05
CA TYR A 76 19.23 -12.95 -3.69
C TYR A 76 20.56 -13.55 -4.14
N LYS A 77 21.50 -12.73 -4.63
CA LYS A 77 22.86 -13.19 -4.89
C LYS A 77 23.56 -13.71 -3.64
N SER A 78 23.38 -13.08 -2.50
CA SER A 78 23.95 -13.54 -1.24
C SER A 78 23.38 -14.89 -0.77
N VAL A 79 22.14 -15.21 -1.17
CA VAL A 79 21.45 -16.48 -0.83
C VAL A 79 21.78 -17.60 -1.82
N TYR A 80 21.79 -17.29 -3.12
CA TYR A 80 21.86 -18.31 -4.19
C TYR A 80 23.17 -18.31 -4.99
N GLY A 81 24.08 -17.38 -4.70
CA GLY A 81 25.37 -17.24 -5.39
C GLY A 81 25.36 -16.21 -6.51
N ASP A 82 26.57 -15.87 -6.98
CA ASP A 82 26.78 -14.82 -7.99
C ASP A 82 26.17 -15.13 -9.36
N ASP A 83 25.98 -16.40 -9.67
CA ASP A 83 25.40 -16.87 -10.93
C ASP A 83 23.85 -16.81 -10.93
N PHE A 84 23.22 -16.35 -9.84
CA PHE A 84 21.76 -16.24 -9.76
C PHE A 84 21.23 -15.11 -10.67
N ASP A 85 20.49 -15.47 -11.70
CA ASP A 85 19.91 -14.52 -12.66
C ASP A 85 18.59 -13.91 -12.14
N TYR A 86 18.72 -13.05 -11.13
CA TYR A 86 17.56 -12.33 -10.56
C TYR A 86 16.73 -11.56 -11.59
N PRO A 87 17.33 -10.86 -12.60
CA PRO A 87 16.55 -10.22 -13.66
C PRO A 87 15.65 -11.18 -14.44
N ALA A 88 16.16 -12.36 -14.80
CA ALA A 88 15.36 -13.38 -15.49
C ALA A 88 14.22 -13.92 -14.60
N TYR A 89 14.51 -14.24 -13.34
CA TYR A 89 13.49 -14.63 -12.36
C TYR A 89 12.40 -13.57 -12.19
N LYS A 90 12.79 -12.31 -12.06
CA LYS A 90 11.85 -11.20 -11.93
C LYS A 90 10.96 -11.04 -13.17
N ALA A 91 11.54 -11.19 -14.38
CA ALA A 91 10.79 -11.12 -15.63
C ALA A 91 9.79 -12.27 -15.75
N GLU A 92 10.21 -13.52 -15.48
CA GLU A 92 9.33 -14.70 -15.53
C GLU A 92 8.25 -14.64 -14.45
N SER A 93 8.59 -14.23 -13.22
CA SER A 93 7.60 -14.03 -12.14
C SER A 93 6.50 -13.07 -12.58
N ARG A 94 6.85 -11.96 -13.26
CA ARG A 94 5.84 -11.03 -13.79
C ARG A 94 4.93 -11.68 -14.83
N ILE A 95 5.48 -12.51 -15.72
CA ILE A 95 4.69 -13.24 -16.73
C ILE A 95 3.72 -14.21 -16.04
N ARG A 96 4.21 -15.02 -15.08
CA ARG A 96 3.39 -15.95 -14.32
C ARG A 96 2.31 -15.23 -13.48
N TYR A 97 2.65 -14.09 -12.89
CA TYR A 97 1.70 -13.26 -12.15
C TYR A 97 0.51 -12.85 -13.03
N PHE A 98 0.77 -12.28 -14.21
CA PHE A 98 -0.33 -11.87 -15.10
C PHE A 98 -1.13 -13.05 -15.63
N LYS A 99 -0.50 -14.18 -15.99
CA LYS A 99 -1.22 -15.42 -16.38
C LYS A 99 -2.13 -15.90 -15.25
N ARG A 100 -1.67 -15.82 -14.01
CA ARG A 100 -2.43 -16.29 -12.84
C ARG A 100 -3.64 -15.42 -12.55
N ILE A 101 -3.48 -14.09 -12.55
CA ILE A 101 -4.60 -13.18 -12.34
C ILE A 101 -5.57 -13.13 -13.54
N GLU A 102 -5.13 -13.48 -14.73
CA GLU A 102 -6.04 -13.66 -15.89
C GLU A 102 -6.90 -14.92 -15.76
N LYS A 103 -6.33 -15.99 -15.25
CA LYS A 103 -7.03 -17.27 -15.08
C LYS A 103 -7.94 -17.28 -13.85
N ASN A 104 -7.46 -16.77 -12.72
CA ASN A 104 -8.09 -16.94 -11.40
C ASN A 104 -8.74 -15.65 -10.87
N GLY A 105 -8.57 -14.50 -11.55
CA GLY A 105 -8.89 -13.18 -11.02
C GLY A 105 -7.79 -12.62 -10.11
N VAL A 106 -7.93 -11.34 -9.75
CA VAL A 106 -7.03 -10.66 -8.79
C VAL A 106 -7.52 -10.97 -7.38
N PRO A 107 -6.67 -11.53 -6.50
CA PRO A 107 -7.06 -11.78 -5.12
C PRO A 107 -7.18 -10.44 -4.36
N VAL A 108 -8.38 -10.11 -3.89
CA VAL A 108 -8.64 -8.89 -3.14
C VAL A 108 -8.60 -9.13 -1.64
N LYS A 109 -8.15 -8.12 -0.89
CA LYS A 109 -8.09 -8.17 0.57
C LYS A 109 -9.47 -7.95 1.17
N LYS A 110 -9.67 -8.55 2.36
CA LYS A 110 -10.93 -8.47 3.09
C LYS A 110 -11.31 -7.03 3.46
N GLY A 111 -12.55 -6.67 3.20
CA GLY A 111 -13.09 -5.35 3.52
C GLY A 111 -12.84 -4.29 2.43
N LEU A 112 -12.24 -4.67 1.29
CA LEU A 112 -11.89 -3.71 0.24
C LEU A 112 -13.12 -3.01 -0.34
N TYR A 113 -14.14 -3.73 -0.73
CA TYR A 113 -15.33 -3.14 -1.32
C TYR A 113 -16.16 -2.38 -0.28
N GLU A 114 -16.24 -2.90 0.93
CA GLU A 114 -16.97 -2.30 2.05
C GLU A 114 -16.41 -0.93 2.43
N ILE A 115 -15.07 -0.76 2.50
CA ILE A 115 -14.47 0.54 2.81
C ILE A 115 -14.70 1.54 1.68
N PHE A 116 -14.62 1.11 0.41
CA PHE A 116 -14.88 1.98 -0.74
C PHE A 116 -16.33 2.45 -0.76
N ASP A 117 -17.29 1.56 -0.54
CA ASP A 117 -18.72 1.91 -0.50
C ASP A 117 -19.01 2.87 0.66
N TYR A 118 -18.41 2.64 1.83
CA TYR A 118 -18.51 3.55 2.96
C TYR A 118 -17.96 4.94 2.62
N LEU A 119 -16.72 5.04 2.12
CA LEU A 119 -16.08 6.31 1.80
C LEU A 119 -16.87 7.11 0.74
N LYS A 120 -17.38 6.44 -0.30
CA LYS A 120 -18.24 7.08 -1.30
C LYS A 120 -19.58 7.53 -0.70
N SER A 121 -20.17 6.77 0.24
CA SER A 121 -21.43 7.14 0.88
C SER A 121 -21.34 8.42 1.72
N VAL A 122 -20.16 8.72 2.28
CA VAL A 122 -19.87 9.95 3.05
C VAL A 122 -19.26 11.07 2.22
N GLY A 123 -19.14 10.90 0.88
CA GLY A 123 -18.62 11.92 -0.04
C GLY A 123 -17.10 12.11 0.03
N CYS A 124 -16.36 11.14 0.57
CA CYS A 124 -14.91 11.18 0.63
C CYS A 124 -14.30 10.96 -0.76
N LYS A 125 -13.32 11.79 -1.15
CA LYS A 125 -12.55 11.59 -2.37
C LYS A 125 -11.52 10.49 -2.16
N ILE A 126 -11.26 9.68 -3.19
CA ILE A 126 -10.36 8.52 -3.07
C ILE A 126 -9.23 8.62 -4.10
N SER A 127 -7.99 8.45 -3.65
CA SER A 127 -6.80 8.35 -4.51
C SER A 127 -6.06 7.04 -4.27
N LEU A 128 -5.41 6.54 -5.33
CA LEU A 128 -4.38 5.51 -5.24
C LEU A 128 -3.01 6.17 -5.08
N ALA A 129 -2.12 5.58 -4.26
CA ALA A 129 -0.70 5.94 -4.16
C ALA A 129 0.15 4.67 -4.05
N THR A 130 0.58 4.13 -5.19
CA THR A 130 1.31 2.87 -5.28
C THR A 130 2.69 3.03 -5.91
N SER A 131 3.64 2.16 -5.52
CA SER A 131 4.95 2.03 -6.18
C SER A 131 4.89 1.28 -7.51
N THR A 132 3.77 0.64 -7.81
CA THR A 132 3.54 -0.08 -9.06
C THR A 132 3.34 0.90 -10.23
N SER A 133 3.87 0.55 -11.42
CA SER A 133 3.71 1.38 -12.63
C SER A 133 2.26 1.59 -13.02
N SER A 134 1.94 2.74 -13.63
CA SER A 134 0.60 3.11 -14.05
C SER A 134 -0.05 2.06 -14.97
N GLN A 135 0.71 1.52 -15.93
CA GLN A 135 0.23 0.46 -16.82
C GLN A 135 -0.31 -0.75 -16.05
N THR A 136 0.40 -1.17 -15.01
CA THR A 136 0.02 -2.34 -14.19
C THR A 136 -1.11 -2.00 -13.23
N ALA A 137 -0.98 -0.91 -12.46
CA ALA A 137 -1.95 -0.51 -11.46
C ALA A 137 -3.35 -0.27 -12.05
N LEU A 138 -3.43 0.50 -13.15
CA LEU A 138 -4.72 0.78 -13.79
C LEU A 138 -5.35 -0.47 -14.40
N LYS A 139 -4.55 -1.41 -14.96
CA LYS A 139 -5.06 -2.71 -15.43
C LYS A 139 -5.67 -3.51 -14.27
N ILE A 140 -5.02 -3.52 -13.11
CA ILE A 140 -5.51 -4.21 -11.90
C ILE A 140 -6.78 -3.55 -11.39
N MET A 141 -6.82 -2.23 -11.25
CA MET A 141 -8.01 -1.50 -10.78
C MET A 141 -9.23 -1.75 -11.65
N LYS A 142 -9.05 -1.84 -12.98
CA LYS A 142 -10.13 -2.23 -13.91
C LYS A 142 -10.59 -3.66 -13.69
N LYS A 143 -9.66 -4.61 -13.46
CA LYS A 143 -10.02 -6.02 -13.22
C LYS A 143 -10.82 -6.25 -11.95
N ILE A 144 -10.59 -5.45 -10.90
CA ILE A 144 -11.34 -5.51 -9.63
C ILE A 144 -12.53 -4.53 -9.58
N ASN A 145 -12.89 -3.88 -10.70
CA ASN A 145 -14.02 -2.95 -10.85
C ASN A 145 -13.98 -1.75 -9.89
N LEU A 146 -12.78 -1.27 -9.55
CA LEU A 146 -12.60 -0.08 -8.69
C LEU A 146 -12.05 1.13 -9.45
N TYR A 147 -11.67 1.00 -10.72
CA TYR A 147 -11.08 2.10 -11.50
C TYR A 147 -11.92 3.38 -11.43
N ASP A 148 -13.21 3.28 -11.66
CA ASP A 148 -14.14 4.43 -11.70
C ASP A 148 -14.55 4.94 -10.29
N LYS A 149 -14.10 4.26 -9.23
CA LYS A 149 -14.31 4.69 -7.86
C LYS A 149 -13.23 5.66 -7.36
N PHE A 150 -12.08 5.72 -8.04
CA PHE A 150 -11.00 6.63 -7.71
C PHE A 150 -11.20 8.00 -8.35
N ASP A 151 -10.87 9.05 -7.59
CA ASP A 151 -10.85 10.43 -8.08
C ASP A 151 -9.45 10.82 -8.61
N ALA A 152 -8.39 10.09 -8.18
CA ALA A 152 -7.02 10.30 -8.63
C ALA A 152 -6.17 9.03 -8.52
N PHE A 153 -5.10 8.99 -9.32
CA PHE A 153 -4.08 7.94 -9.31
C PHE A 153 -2.69 8.56 -9.23
N VAL A 154 -1.85 8.00 -8.35
CA VAL A 154 -0.41 8.25 -8.28
C VAL A 154 0.29 6.89 -8.31
N CYS A 155 1.07 6.65 -9.33
CA CYS A 155 1.76 5.39 -9.59
C CYS A 155 3.27 5.57 -9.52
N GLY A 156 4.03 4.49 -9.56
CA GLY A 156 5.47 4.52 -9.43
C GLY A 156 6.20 5.37 -10.46
N ASP A 157 5.61 5.54 -11.65
CA ASP A 157 6.11 6.39 -12.75
C ASP A 157 5.68 7.88 -12.62
N ASP A 158 4.85 8.23 -11.64
CA ASP A 158 4.46 9.63 -11.35
C ASP A 158 5.41 10.32 -10.34
N VAL A 159 6.30 9.58 -9.68
CA VAL A 159 7.15 10.06 -8.59
C VAL A 159 8.64 9.93 -8.92
N LYS A 160 9.44 10.83 -8.35
CA LYS A 160 10.91 10.75 -8.44
C LYS A 160 11.50 9.91 -7.32
N ASN A 161 10.91 10.04 -6.12
CA ASN A 161 11.35 9.34 -4.93
C ASN A 161 10.23 8.38 -4.48
N GLY A 162 10.57 7.09 -4.35
CA GLY A 162 9.64 6.09 -3.83
C GLY A 162 9.51 6.14 -2.31
N LYS A 163 8.50 5.47 -1.75
CA LYS A 163 8.34 5.29 -0.31
C LYS A 163 9.66 4.78 0.31
N PRO A 164 10.15 5.33 1.42
CA PRO A 164 9.44 6.11 2.43
C PRO A 164 9.39 7.64 2.20
N ASP A 165 9.84 8.17 1.05
CA ASP A 165 9.66 9.58 0.73
C ASP A 165 8.16 9.92 0.65
N PRO A 166 7.69 11.08 1.18
CA PRO A 166 6.28 11.46 1.19
C PRO A 166 5.70 11.83 -0.17
N GLU A 167 6.50 11.88 -1.24
CA GLU A 167 6.13 12.44 -2.53
C GLU A 167 4.83 11.85 -3.09
N ALA A 168 4.65 10.52 -3.05
CA ALA A 168 3.46 9.86 -3.57
C ALA A 168 2.17 10.33 -2.87
N PHE A 169 2.18 10.41 -1.54
CA PHE A 169 1.02 10.84 -0.75
C PHE A 169 0.75 12.34 -0.89
N LEU A 170 1.79 13.18 -0.96
CA LEU A 170 1.65 14.61 -1.22
C LEU A 170 1.03 14.89 -2.59
N ILE A 171 1.48 14.18 -3.65
CA ILE A 171 0.90 14.29 -4.99
C ILE A 171 -0.55 13.79 -4.97
N ALA A 172 -0.87 12.72 -4.25
CA ALA A 172 -2.24 12.20 -4.12
C ALA A 172 -3.18 13.24 -3.50
N ALA A 173 -2.82 13.84 -2.36
CA ALA A 173 -3.61 14.91 -1.75
C ALA A 173 -3.80 16.10 -2.70
N LYS A 174 -2.73 16.52 -3.38
CA LYS A 174 -2.79 17.60 -4.37
C LYS A 174 -3.73 17.29 -5.54
N LYS A 175 -3.67 16.06 -6.09
CA LYS A 175 -4.58 15.64 -7.18
C LYS A 175 -6.05 15.60 -6.72
N LEU A 176 -6.32 15.31 -5.43
CA LEU A 176 -7.66 15.40 -4.84
C LEU A 176 -8.10 16.85 -4.57
N GLY A 177 -7.18 17.84 -4.63
CA GLY A 177 -7.45 19.23 -4.25
C GLY A 177 -7.65 19.39 -2.75
N LEU A 178 -6.89 18.63 -1.93
CA LEU A 178 -6.99 18.60 -0.47
C LEU A 178 -5.61 18.84 0.17
N GLU A 179 -5.65 19.32 1.42
CA GLU A 179 -4.45 19.33 2.26
C GLU A 179 -4.20 17.93 2.84
N PRO A 180 -2.94 17.47 3.00
CA PRO A 180 -2.65 16.14 3.54
C PRO A 180 -3.30 15.87 4.90
N VAL A 181 -3.41 16.88 5.76
CA VAL A 181 -4.05 16.80 7.08
C VAL A 181 -5.57 16.49 7.00
N ASP A 182 -6.21 16.76 5.87
CA ASP A 182 -7.61 16.42 5.61
C ASP A 182 -7.77 14.98 5.05
N CYS A 183 -6.67 14.25 4.87
CA CYS A 183 -6.63 12.92 4.28
C CYS A 183 -6.27 11.83 5.31
N VAL A 184 -6.85 10.65 5.11
CA VAL A 184 -6.44 9.41 5.75
C VAL A 184 -5.72 8.53 4.73
N ALA A 185 -4.57 7.97 5.12
CA ALA A 185 -3.80 7.04 4.30
C ALA A 185 -3.97 5.60 4.82
N PHE A 186 -4.19 4.65 3.92
CA PHE A 186 -4.26 3.22 4.21
C PHE A 186 -3.03 2.54 3.64
N GLU A 187 -2.34 1.77 4.46
CA GLU A 187 -1.06 1.14 4.15
C GLU A 187 -0.88 -0.19 4.90
N ASP A 188 -0.09 -1.10 4.32
CA ASP A 188 0.29 -2.37 4.93
C ASP A 188 1.77 -2.44 5.32
N SER A 189 2.60 -1.55 4.74
CA SER A 189 4.06 -1.62 4.78
C SER A 189 4.70 -0.58 5.70
N ILE A 190 5.90 -0.91 6.21
CA ILE A 190 6.72 -0.01 7.04
C ILE A 190 7.08 1.27 6.27
N ASN A 191 7.54 1.13 5.02
CA ASN A 191 7.94 2.28 4.20
C ASN A 191 6.74 3.14 3.81
N GLY A 192 5.58 2.53 3.57
CA GLY A 192 4.38 3.27 3.28
C GLY A 192 3.85 4.07 4.46
N ILE A 193 3.85 3.49 5.66
CA ILE A 193 3.49 4.22 6.89
C ILE A 193 4.44 5.40 7.12
N LYS A 194 5.76 5.21 6.97
CA LYS A 194 6.73 6.32 7.06
C LYS A 194 6.42 7.43 6.07
N SER A 195 6.11 7.06 4.82
CA SER A 195 5.78 7.99 3.74
C SER A 195 4.49 8.78 4.02
N ALA A 196 3.42 8.09 4.41
CA ALA A 196 2.13 8.73 4.73
C ALA A 196 2.21 9.64 5.96
N HIS A 197 2.91 9.19 7.01
CA HIS A 197 3.16 9.99 8.22
C HIS A 197 4.00 11.25 7.91
N ALA A 198 5.07 11.10 7.11
CA ALA A 198 5.90 12.23 6.68
C ALA A 198 5.13 13.22 5.80
N ALA A 199 4.14 12.76 5.03
CA ALA A 199 3.22 13.62 4.29
C ALA A 199 2.24 14.39 5.20
N GLY A 200 2.12 14.04 6.48
CA GLY A 200 1.21 14.68 7.44
C GLY A 200 -0.23 14.18 7.36
N MET A 201 -0.45 12.99 6.82
CA MET A 201 -1.76 12.33 6.80
C MET A 201 -2.02 11.56 8.09
N THR A 202 -3.29 11.33 8.41
CA THR A 202 -3.67 10.30 9.39
C THR A 202 -3.40 8.92 8.79
N THR A 203 -2.77 8.04 9.55
CA THR A 203 -2.31 6.74 9.05
C THR A 203 -3.13 5.60 9.61
N VAL A 204 -3.60 4.72 8.72
CA VAL A 204 -4.24 3.45 9.05
C VAL A 204 -3.34 2.33 8.53
N MET A 205 -2.78 1.53 9.43
CA MET A 205 -2.02 0.34 9.05
C MET A 205 -2.91 -0.89 9.10
N VAL A 206 -2.91 -1.65 7.99
CA VAL A 206 -3.50 -2.98 7.87
C VAL A 206 -2.37 -3.94 7.49
N PRO A 207 -1.65 -4.52 8.46
CA PRO A 207 -0.45 -5.34 8.19
C PRO A 207 -0.75 -6.53 7.29
N ASP A 208 0.14 -6.82 6.34
CA ASP A 208 0.11 -8.04 5.54
C ASP A 208 1.23 -9.01 5.96
N LEU A 209 2.36 -9.02 5.26
CA LEU A 209 3.50 -9.88 5.59
C LEU A 209 4.48 -9.23 6.57
N SER A 210 4.39 -7.91 6.76
CA SER A 210 5.26 -7.13 7.65
C SER A 210 4.49 -6.62 8.85
N GLU A 211 4.88 -7.07 10.04
CA GLU A 211 4.34 -6.56 11.30
C GLU A 211 4.92 -5.17 11.65
N PRO A 212 4.16 -4.30 12.34
CA PRO A 212 4.66 -3.00 12.74
C PRO A 212 5.83 -3.11 13.73
N THR A 213 6.96 -2.51 13.39
CA THR A 213 8.15 -2.42 14.27
C THR A 213 7.96 -1.34 15.34
N ASP A 214 8.76 -1.39 16.42
CA ASP A 214 8.71 -0.37 17.48
C ASP A 214 9.02 1.03 16.93
N GLU A 215 9.81 1.13 15.87
CA GLU A 215 10.13 2.38 15.18
C GLU A 215 8.89 3.07 14.60
N ILE A 216 8.00 2.29 13.93
CA ILE A 216 6.85 2.87 13.23
C ILE A 216 5.57 2.91 14.06
N LYS A 217 5.49 2.20 15.19
CA LYS A 217 4.29 2.24 16.05
C LYS A 217 3.83 3.66 16.40
N PRO A 218 4.73 4.62 16.72
CA PRO A 218 4.34 6.01 16.97
C PRO A 218 3.81 6.77 15.76
N MET A 219 4.00 6.23 14.54
CA MET A 219 3.55 6.81 13.28
C MET A 219 2.21 6.23 12.81
N ILE A 220 1.64 5.25 13.55
CA ILE A 220 0.38 4.58 13.21
C ILE A 220 -0.72 5.17 14.09
N ASP A 221 -1.67 5.89 13.49
CA ASP A 221 -2.83 6.41 14.22
C ASP A 221 -3.85 5.29 14.49
N PHE A 222 -4.06 4.40 13.53
CA PHE A 222 -4.96 3.25 13.66
C PHE A 222 -4.32 1.97 13.11
N LEU A 223 -4.22 0.95 13.97
CA LEU A 223 -3.83 -0.41 13.58
C LEU A 223 -5.09 -1.26 13.44
N CYS A 224 -5.31 -1.85 12.26
CA CYS A 224 -6.49 -2.64 11.94
C CYS A 224 -6.10 -4.01 11.40
N THR A 225 -6.95 -5.01 11.62
CA THR A 225 -6.73 -6.39 11.14
C THR A 225 -7.13 -6.59 9.69
N ASP A 226 -8.04 -5.78 9.19
CA ASP A 226 -8.50 -5.76 7.79
C ASP A 226 -9.15 -4.40 7.46
N LEU A 227 -9.40 -4.13 6.18
CA LEU A 227 -9.98 -2.87 5.74
C LEU A 227 -11.39 -2.62 6.26
N SER A 228 -12.20 -3.66 6.52
CA SER A 228 -13.55 -3.47 7.08
C SER A 228 -13.50 -2.92 8.52
N LYS A 229 -12.47 -3.31 9.29
CA LYS A 229 -12.28 -2.83 10.66
C LYS A 229 -11.79 -1.39 10.74
N SER A 230 -11.22 -0.87 9.67
CA SER A 230 -10.83 0.54 9.62
C SER A 230 -12.03 1.48 9.57
N ILE A 231 -13.19 1.05 9.06
CA ILE A 231 -14.42 1.85 9.01
C ILE A 231 -14.78 2.37 10.39
N GLU A 232 -14.80 1.49 11.38
CA GLU A 232 -15.14 1.85 12.77
C GLU A 232 -14.17 2.89 13.37
N ARG A 233 -12.90 2.87 12.91
CA ARG A 233 -11.85 3.77 13.42
C ARG A 233 -11.90 5.15 12.81
N ILE A 234 -12.26 5.24 11.52
CA ILE A 234 -12.30 6.52 10.81
C ILE A 234 -13.69 7.21 10.87
N SER A 235 -14.72 6.50 11.35
CA SER A 235 -16.10 7.04 11.49
C SER A 235 -16.33 7.83 12.78
N ASN A 236 -15.47 7.65 13.78
CA ASN A 236 -15.54 8.27 15.10
C ASN A 236 -14.47 9.35 15.23
#